data_a7845cb1771e4144ed2072b51b60e21a
#
_entry.id   a7845cb1771e4144ed2072b51b60e21a
#
_cell.length_a   1.000
_cell.length_b   1.000
_cell.length_c   1.000
_cell.angle_alpha   90.00
_cell.angle_beta   90.00
_cell.angle_gamma   90.00
#
_symmetry.space_group_name_H-M   'P 1'
#
loop_
_entity.id
_entity.type
_entity.pdbx_description
1 polymer ?
#
loop_
_entity_poly.entity_id
_entity_poly.type
_entity_poly.pdbx_seq_one_letter_code
_entity_poly.pdbx_strand_id
1 'polypeptide(L)'
;AELRFDGRVCVVTGAGGGLGRTYALLFASRGAKIVVNDLGGGVKGGDNQGNSRPAQIVVDEIKKAGGEAIANFDSVEHGDKIIKTALDAYGRVDIVINNAGILRDKSFVKMTDRDWDLVNTVH
;
A
#
# COMPACT_ATOMS: atom_id res chain seq x y z
N ALA A 1 -24.64 -4.68 -7.63
CA ALA A 1 -23.65 -5.53 -7.22
C ALA A 1 -22.38 -4.80 -6.90
N GLU A 2 -21.66 -5.31 -5.93
CA GLU A 2 -20.53 -4.63 -5.52
C GLU A 2 -19.34 -5.02 -6.27
N LEU A 3 -18.50 -4.13 -6.60
CA LEU A 3 -17.30 -4.44 -7.29
C LEU A 3 -16.34 -5.13 -6.34
N ARG A 4 -15.82 -6.23 -6.73
CA ARG A 4 -14.93 -6.99 -5.87
C ARG A 4 -13.54 -7.10 -6.46
N PHE A 5 -12.55 -7.21 -5.58
CA PHE A 5 -11.18 -7.35 -6.01
C PHE A 5 -10.55 -8.57 -5.35
N ASP A 6 -11.32 -9.59 -5.14
CA ASP A 6 -10.84 -10.77 -4.44
C ASP A 6 -9.59 -11.35 -5.09
N GLY A 7 -8.59 -11.60 -4.30
CA GLY A 7 -7.35 -12.17 -4.79
C GLY A 7 -6.40 -11.20 -5.43
N ARG A 8 -6.80 -9.95 -5.60
CA ARG A 8 -5.93 -8.98 -6.19
C ARG A 8 -5.08 -8.32 -5.13
N VAL A 9 -3.93 -7.83 -5.52
CA VAL A 9 -3.01 -7.19 -4.59
C VAL A 9 -2.90 -5.73 -4.95
N CYS A 10 -3.17 -4.85 -4.01
CA CYS A 10 -3.20 -3.43 -4.22
C CYS A 10 -2.14 -2.76 -3.35
N VAL A 11 -1.30 -1.95 -3.95
CA VAL A 11 -0.31 -1.19 -3.22
C VAL A 11 -0.81 0.24 -3.13
N VAL A 12 -0.90 0.79 -1.93
CA VAL A 12 -1.36 2.16 -1.75
C VAL A 12 -0.26 2.93 -1.06
N THR A 13 0.24 3.99 -1.71
CA THR A 13 1.30 4.80 -1.10
C THR A 13 0.67 5.92 -0.31
N GLY A 14 1.35 6.38 0.70
CA GLY A 14 0.83 7.43 1.56
C GLY A 14 -0.43 6.97 2.27
N ALA A 15 -0.49 5.71 2.62
CA ALA A 15 -1.72 5.14 3.12
C ALA A 15 -1.88 5.13 4.63
N GLY A 16 -0.99 5.77 5.33
CA GLY A 16 -1.10 5.80 6.79
C GLY A 16 -2.14 6.76 7.30
N GLY A 17 -2.76 7.54 6.45
CA GLY A 17 -3.78 8.47 6.89
C GLY A 17 -4.48 9.09 5.73
N GLY A 18 -5.45 9.92 6.00
CA GLY A 18 -6.14 10.68 4.99
C GLY A 18 -6.75 9.84 3.88
N LEU A 19 -6.67 10.32 2.68
CA LEU A 19 -7.30 9.67 1.57
C LEU A 19 -6.65 8.32 1.27
N GLY A 20 -5.35 8.20 1.45
CA GLY A 20 -4.69 6.92 1.23
C GLY A 20 -5.23 5.83 2.14
N ARG A 21 -5.47 6.21 3.40
CA ARG A 21 -6.02 5.25 4.34
C ARG A 21 -7.41 4.84 3.89
N THR A 22 -8.18 5.78 3.41
CA THR A 22 -9.54 5.50 2.95
C THR A 22 -9.49 4.51 1.79
N TYR A 23 -8.57 4.69 0.85
CA TYR A 23 -8.46 3.78 -0.26
C TYR A 23 -8.05 2.38 0.23
N ALA A 24 -7.09 2.32 1.14
CA ALA A 24 -6.62 1.03 1.63
C ALA A 24 -7.76 0.27 2.29
N LEU A 25 -8.54 0.96 3.09
CA LEU A 25 -9.64 0.30 3.78
C LEU A 25 -10.73 -0.12 2.78
N LEU A 26 -10.97 0.71 1.78
CA LEU A 26 -12.00 0.40 0.81
C LEU A 26 -11.62 -0.83 -0.01
N PHE A 27 -10.41 -0.87 -0.55
CA PHE A 27 -10.05 -2.02 -1.36
C PHE A 27 -9.96 -3.29 -0.53
N ALA A 28 -9.51 -3.16 0.72
CA ALA A 28 -9.45 -4.32 1.59
C ALA A 28 -10.87 -4.86 1.83
N SER A 29 -11.83 -3.97 1.98
CA SER A 29 -13.19 -4.40 2.25
C SER A 29 -13.79 -5.09 1.03
N ARG A 30 -13.17 -4.90 -0.15
CA ARG A 30 -13.65 -5.54 -1.35
C ARG A 30 -12.82 -6.75 -1.71
N GLY A 31 -12.03 -7.23 -0.80
CA GLY A 31 -11.32 -8.50 -0.98
C GLY A 31 -9.88 -8.42 -1.44
N ALA A 32 -9.35 -7.23 -1.64
CA ALA A 32 -7.96 -7.11 -2.07
C ALA A 32 -7.01 -7.30 -0.89
N LYS A 33 -5.79 -7.73 -1.20
CA LYS A 33 -4.76 -7.79 -0.20
C LYS A 33 -4.00 -6.48 -0.38
N ILE A 34 -3.68 -5.81 0.71
CA ILE A 34 -3.16 -4.45 0.62
C ILE A 34 -1.75 -4.33 1.14
N VAL A 35 -0.91 -3.63 0.40
CA VAL A 35 0.38 -3.23 0.93
C VAL A 35 0.19 -1.76 1.29
N VAL A 36 0.21 -1.47 2.57
CA VAL A 36 -0.03 -0.14 3.09
C VAL A 36 1.32 0.53 3.24
N ASN A 37 1.65 1.45 2.35
CA ASN A 37 2.92 2.12 2.40
C ASN A 37 2.80 3.50 3.01
N ASP A 38 3.66 3.81 3.95
CA ASP A 38 3.73 5.16 4.47
C ASP A 38 5.07 5.31 5.16
N LEU A 39 5.81 6.33 4.77
CA LEU A 39 7.12 6.52 5.33
C LEU A 39 7.02 7.06 6.74
N GLY A 40 5.96 7.70 7.07
CA GLY A 40 5.85 8.39 8.32
C GLY A 40 5.98 7.61 9.55
N GLY A 41 5.99 8.27 10.53
CA GLY A 41 6.08 7.69 11.71
C GLY A 41 7.31 7.27 12.28
N GLY A 42 7.90 7.57 12.83
CA GLY A 42 8.92 7.12 13.37
C GLY A 42 10.04 7.70 13.50
N VAL A 43 10.20 8.51 12.95
CA VAL A 43 11.33 9.02 12.96
C VAL A 43 11.67 9.82 13.98
N LYS A 44 11.20 10.72 14.21
CA LYS A 44 11.64 11.54 15.06
C LYS A 44 11.35 11.18 16.28
N GLY A 45 11.73 11.37 17.01
CA GLY A 45 11.33 11.19 18.13
C GLY A 45 11.70 10.03 18.68
N GLY A 46 12.12 9.43 18.12
CA GLY A 46 12.55 8.31 18.53
C GLY A 46 11.76 7.67 19.46
N ASP A 47 10.73 7.65 19.48
CA ASP A 47 10.05 7.06 20.31
C ASP A 47 9.72 5.85 20.13
N ASN A 48 10.17 5.20 19.70
CA ASN A 48 9.93 4.00 19.53
C ASN A 48 8.63 3.59 19.40
N GLN A 49 7.99 4.01 19.08
CA GLN A 49 6.80 3.67 18.94
C GLN A 49 6.63 2.92 17.72
N GLY A 50 7.39 2.08 17.35
CA GLY A 50 7.28 1.35 16.16
C GLY A 50 5.92 0.84 15.89
N ASN A 51 5.26 0.43 16.92
CA ASN A 51 4.00 -0.12 16.67
C ASN A 51 2.96 0.94 16.51
N SER A 52 3.29 2.17 16.54
CA SER A 52 2.33 3.19 16.36
C SER A 52 2.51 3.81 15.01
N ARG A 53 3.29 3.27 14.15
CA ARG A 53 3.50 3.87 12.86
C ARG A 53 2.20 3.87 12.07
N PRO A 54 1.90 4.94 11.36
CA PRO A 54 0.63 5.07 10.68
C PRO A 54 0.29 3.89 9.76
N ALA A 55 1.26 3.40 9.01
CA ALA A 55 0.97 2.29 8.13
C ALA A 55 0.58 1.04 8.91
N GLN A 56 1.25 0.83 10.04
CA GLN A 56 0.95 -0.37 10.82
C GLN A 56 -0.45 -0.27 11.45
N ILE A 57 -0.85 0.94 11.82
CA ILE A 57 -2.16 1.11 12.40
C ILE A 57 -3.23 0.76 11.37
N VAL A 58 -3.02 1.17 10.12
CA VAL A 58 -4.00 0.88 9.08
C VAL A 58 -4.02 -0.62 8.78
N VAL A 59 -2.85 -1.27 8.81
CA VAL A 59 -2.78 -2.71 8.61
C VAL A 59 -3.59 -3.41 9.69
N ASP A 60 -3.44 -2.94 10.94
CA ASP A 60 -4.15 -3.56 12.02
C ASP A 60 -5.66 -3.36 11.87
N GLU A 61 -6.06 -2.20 11.37
CA GLU A 61 -7.47 -1.95 11.15
C GLU A 61 -8.02 -2.90 10.09
N ILE A 62 -7.25 -3.13 9.03
CA ILE A 62 -7.69 -4.01 7.99
C ILE A 62 -7.82 -5.44 8.50
N LYS A 63 -6.83 -5.88 9.27
CA LYS A 63 -6.87 -7.23 9.78
C LYS A 63 -8.00 -7.43 10.74
N LYS A 64 -8.29 -6.40 11.55
CA LYS A 64 -9.33 -6.52 12.49
C LYS A 64 -10.67 -6.62 11.80
N ALA A 65 -10.79 -6.07 10.63
CA ALA A 65 -12.02 -6.14 9.88
C ALA A 65 -12.10 -7.40 9.03
N GLY A 66 -11.12 -8.27 9.13
CA GLY A 66 -11.15 -9.52 8.39
C GLY A 66 -10.37 -9.52 7.08
N GLY A 67 -9.68 -8.44 6.79
CA GLY A 67 -8.93 -8.36 5.55
C GLY A 67 -7.49 -8.77 5.71
N GLU A 68 -6.72 -8.58 4.66
CA GLU A 68 -5.33 -8.95 4.69
C GLU A 68 -4.46 -7.80 4.23
N ALA A 69 -3.43 -7.48 4.96
CA ALA A 69 -2.57 -6.36 4.63
C ALA A 69 -1.21 -6.50 5.30
N ILE A 70 -0.23 -5.81 4.74
CA ILE A 70 1.08 -5.72 5.35
C ILE A 70 1.55 -4.29 5.21
N ALA A 71 2.45 -3.87 6.05
CA ALA A 71 2.94 -2.51 6.04
C ALA A 71 4.26 -2.42 5.31
N ASN A 72 4.55 -1.27 4.73
CA ASN A 72 5.81 -1.01 4.11
C ASN A 72 6.19 0.41 4.45
N PHE A 73 7.43 0.65 4.83
CA PHE A 73 7.86 1.96 5.28
C PHE A 73 8.90 2.60 4.37
N ASP A 74 9.05 2.12 3.16
CA ASP A 74 10.02 2.70 2.26
C ASP A 74 9.54 4.00 1.67
N SER A 75 10.45 4.85 1.30
CA SER A 75 10.11 6.10 0.68
C SER A 75 9.58 5.83 -0.71
N VAL A 76 8.67 6.66 -1.19
CA VAL A 76 8.15 6.48 -2.54
C VAL A 76 9.25 6.69 -3.56
N GLU A 77 10.40 7.20 -3.17
CA GLU A 77 11.49 7.32 -4.10
C GLU A 77 12.05 5.94 -4.36
N HIS A 78 11.70 4.96 -3.58
CA HIS A 78 12.17 3.62 -3.76
C HIS A 78 10.98 2.73 -4.10
N GLY A 79 10.27 3.12 -5.11
CA GLY A 79 9.09 2.37 -5.51
C GLY A 79 9.36 0.91 -5.78
N ASP A 80 10.57 0.59 -6.28
CA ASP A 80 10.90 -0.79 -6.54
C ASP A 80 10.90 -1.61 -5.25
N LYS A 81 11.27 -1.00 -4.11
CA LYS A 81 11.28 -1.75 -2.88
C LYS A 81 9.86 -1.95 -2.39
N ILE A 82 8.99 -0.99 -2.65
CA ILE A 82 7.61 -1.10 -2.24
C ILE A 82 6.96 -2.23 -3.03
N ILE A 83 7.23 -2.27 -4.33
CA ILE A 83 6.64 -3.31 -5.15
C ILE A 83 7.23 -4.66 -4.78
N LYS A 84 8.52 -4.70 -4.44
CA LYS A 84 9.11 -5.95 -4.06
C LYS A 84 8.44 -6.51 -2.81
N THR A 85 8.06 -5.64 -1.89
CA THR A 85 7.37 -6.09 -0.69
C THR A 85 6.09 -6.81 -1.08
N ALA A 86 5.36 -6.29 -2.05
CA ALA A 86 4.13 -6.92 -2.47
C ALA A 86 4.41 -8.25 -3.15
N LEU A 87 5.45 -8.30 -3.98
CA LEU A 87 5.74 -9.52 -4.68
C LEU A 87 6.24 -10.60 -3.73
N ASP A 88 7.03 -10.22 -2.74
CA ASP A 88 7.53 -11.20 -1.79
C ASP A 88 6.41 -11.75 -0.91
N ALA A 89 5.48 -10.90 -0.54
CA ALA A 89 4.42 -11.32 0.35
C ALA A 89 3.27 -12.01 -0.37
N TYR A 90 2.91 -11.52 -1.54
CA TYR A 90 1.71 -12.01 -2.19
C TYR A 90 1.91 -12.53 -3.60
N GLY A 91 3.08 -12.35 -4.13
CA GLY A 91 3.40 -12.91 -5.45
C GLY A 91 2.87 -12.16 -6.65
N ARG A 92 2.23 -11.04 -6.45
CA ARG A 92 1.68 -10.32 -7.59
C ARG A 92 1.36 -8.87 -7.20
N VAL A 93 1.18 -8.03 -8.15
CA VAL A 93 0.74 -6.66 -7.91
C VAL A 93 -0.26 -6.38 -9.01
N ASP A 94 -1.48 -6.08 -8.66
CA ASP A 94 -2.51 -5.82 -9.65
C ASP A 94 -2.86 -4.34 -9.74
N ILE A 95 -2.82 -3.62 -8.65
CA ILE A 95 -3.23 -2.23 -8.63
C ILE A 95 -2.25 -1.43 -7.80
N VAL A 96 -1.87 -0.27 -8.29
CA VAL A 96 -1.04 0.63 -7.52
C VAL A 96 -1.77 1.95 -7.45
N ILE A 97 -2.04 2.43 -6.24
CA ILE A 97 -2.66 3.71 -6.04
C ILE A 97 -1.62 4.65 -5.49
N ASN A 98 -1.21 5.60 -6.32
CA ASN A 98 -0.16 6.49 -5.94
C ASN A 98 -0.75 7.71 -5.24
N ASN A 99 -0.97 7.61 -3.95
CA ASN A 99 -1.56 8.67 -3.21
C ASN A 99 -0.52 9.58 -2.58
N ALA A 100 0.72 9.19 -2.57
CA ALA A 100 1.75 10.00 -1.98
C ALA A 100 2.16 11.15 -2.89
N GLY A 101 1.69 11.14 -4.09
CA GLY A 101 1.92 12.25 -4.97
C GLY A 101 3.05 12.08 -5.91
N ILE A 102 4.22 11.78 -5.51
CA ILE A 102 5.28 11.68 -6.41
C ILE A 102 5.82 10.37 -6.46
N LEU A 103 5.47 9.54 -7.32
CA LEU A 103 6.03 8.25 -7.43
C LEU A 103 6.70 8.23 -8.75
N ARG A 104 7.93 7.76 -8.84
CA ARG A 104 8.59 7.81 -10.06
C ARG A 104 8.10 6.72 -10.91
N ASP A 105 7.54 7.04 -12.00
CA ASP A 105 7.03 6.08 -12.92
C ASP A 105 8.03 5.04 -13.25
N LYS A 106 9.28 5.37 -13.39
CA LYS A 106 10.20 4.41 -13.73
C LYS A 106 10.26 3.29 -12.83
N SER A 107 10.00 3.44 -11.57
CA SER A 107 10.11 2.35 -10.64
C SER A 107 9.08 1.29 -10.90
N PHE A 108 7.95 1.66 -11.40
CA PHE A 108 6.93 0.67 -11.63
C PHE A 108 7.03 0.08 -13.02
N VAL A 109 7.49 0.84 -13.94
CA VAL A 109 7.60 0.35 -15.27
C VAL A 109 8.53 -0.79 -15.39
N LYS A 110 9.50 -0.89 -14.53
CA LYS A 110 10.39 -1.94 -14.69
C LYS A 110 9.80 -3.19 -14.27
N MET A 111 8.67 -3.27 -13.81
CA MET A 111 8.17 -4.45 -13.33
C MET A 111 7.62 -5.07 -14.47
N THR A 112 7.60 -5.98 -14.80
CA THR A 112 7.29 -6.53 -15.91
C THR A 112 6.05 -6.56 -16.13
N ASP A 113 5.52 -6.58 -16.57
CA ASP A 113 4.56 -6.64 -17.20
C ASP A 113 3.47 -7.33 -16.82
N ARG A 114 3.20 -8.02 -16.99
CA ARG A 114 2.27 -8.78 -16.96
C ARG A 114 1.16 -8.44 -16.25
N ASP A 115 0.69 -8.39 -15.64
CA ASP A 115 -0.45 -8.31 -15.07
C ASP A 115 -0.71 -7.35 -14.04
N TRP A 116 -0.31 -6.22 -14.05
CA TRP A 116 -0.66 -5.27 -13.05
C TRP A 116 -1.15 -4.00 -13.71
N ASP A 117 -2.11 -3.37 -13.12
CA ASP A 117 -2.66 -2.18 -13.67
C ASP A 117 -2.24 -1.03 -12.82
N LEU A 118 -1.85 0.04 -13.40
CA LEU A 118 -1.42 1.19 -12.66
C LEU A 118 -2.59 2.15 -12.58
N VAL A 119 -3.03 2.40 -11.39
CA VAL A 119 -4.09 3.33 -11.19
C VAL A 119 -3.47 4.54 -10.54
N ASN A 120 -3.42 5.67 -11.26
CA ASN A 120 -2.78 6.80 -10.76
C ASN A 120 -3.75 7.75 -10.24
N THR A 121 -3.84 7.89 -8.98
CA THR A 121 -4.71 8.81 -8.38
C THR A 121 -3.84 9.84 -7.74
N VAL A 122 -3.83 11.01 -8.24
CA VAL A 122 -2.96 12.00 -7.73
C VAL A 122 -3.70 13.01 -6.95
N HIS A 123 -3.30 13.27 -5.78
CA HIS A 123 -3.98 14.25 -4.97
C HIS A 123 -3.03 15.16 -4.25
#